data_99a6bc618bfd8d89750f96c5cfc1257a
#
_entry.id   99a6bc618bfd8d89750f96c5cfc1257a
#
_cell.length_a   1.000
_cell.length_b   1.000
_cell.length_c   1.000
_cell.angle_alpha   90.00
_cell.angle_beta   90.00
_cell.angle_gamma   90.00
#
_symmetry.space_group_name_H-M   'P 1'
#
loop_
_entity.id
_entity.type
_entity.pdbx_description
1 polymer ?
#
loop_
_entity_poly.entity_id
_entity_poly.type
_entity_poly.pdbx_seq_one_letter_code
_entity_poly.pdbx_strand_id
1 'polypeptide(L)'
;MMKPILHWGLPLFILAFLLWGSLFLYYPIEIQPFSALKAFLADSDEIVKITVIDLRLPRALVGIILGANLAVAGALLQTITRNPLASPTLLSVNSGASLAMVTTSAFSPLILSGYSIALIASIGGGISWFVVMLISNGWKDNSGDRSRVILAGIAVSLLCAALTKLVLIISEDH
;
A
#
# COMPACT_ATOMS: atom_id res chain seq x y z
N MET A 1 27.79 -0.81 25.47
CA MET A 1 27.46 -1.72 24.35
C MET A 1 26.00 -2.18 24.29
N MET A 2 25.08 -1.77 25.18
CA MET A 2 23.66 -2.18 25.17
C MET A 2 22.73 -1.35 24.28
N LYS A 3 23.18 -0.23 23.72
CA LYS A 3 22.32 0.69 22.94
C LYS A 3 21.78 0.15 21.60
N PRO A 4 22.50 -0.61 20.77
CA PRO A 4 21.95 -1.07 19.48
C PRO A 4 20.84 -2.11 19.62
N ILE A 5 20.89 -2.99 20.62
CA ILE A 5 19.88 -4.05 20.82
C ILE A 5 18.53 -3.42 21.20
N LEU A 6 18.52 -2.37 22.00
CA LEU A 6 17.28 -1.68 22.42
C LEU A 6 16.64 -0.91 21.25
N HIS A 7 17.44 -0.36 20.32
CA HIS A 7 16.93 0.38 19.17
C HIS A 7 16.22 -0.53 18.13
N TRP A 8 16.66 -1.77 17.97
CA TRP A 8 16.03 -2.72 17.05
C TRP A 8 15.05 -3.67 17.73
N GLY A 9 15.26 -3.97 19.00
CA GLY A 9 14.41 -4.86 19.78
C GLY A 9 13.01 -4.29 20.00
N LEU A 10 12.91 -3.00 20.31
CA LEU A 10 11.61 -2.37 20.57
C LEU A 10 10.71 -2.34 19.32
N PRO A 11 11.16 -1.89 18.12
CA PRO A 11 10.35 -1.94 16.90
C PRO A 11 9.93 -3.36 16.51
N LEU A 12 10.82 -4.35 16.65
CA LEU A 12 10.50 -5.75 16.37
C LEU A 12 9.46 -6.31 17.34
N PHE A 13 9.56 -5.98 18.61
CA PHE A 13 8.56 -6.36 19.63
C PHE A 13 7.21 -5.74 19.31
N ILE A 14 7.16 -4.45 18.97
CA ILE A 14 5.92 -3.76 18.59
C ILE A 14 5.34 -4.43 17.33
N LEU A 15 6.15 -4.73 16.32
CA LEU A 15 5.70 -5.42 15.11
C LEU A 15 5.08 -6.78 15.43
N ALA A 16 5.76 -7.59 16.23
CA ALA A 16 5.28 -8.90 16.65
C ALA A 16 3.96 -8.80 17.46
N PHE A 17 3.87 -7.81 18.34
CA PHE A 17 2.67 -7.53 19.12
C PHE A 17 1.49 -7.10 18.25
N LEU A 18 1.73 -6.20 17.26
CA LEU A 18 0.71 -5.77 16.31
C LEU A 18 0.28 -6.91 15.38
N LEU A 19 1.21 -7.75 14.94
CA LEU A 19 0.90 -8.95 14.16
C LEU A 19 0.03 -9.90 14.96
N TRP A 20 0.42 -10.19 16.21
CA TRP A 20 -0.38 -11.01 17.09
C TRP A 20 -1.77 -10.41 17.28
N GLY A 21 -1.86 -9.12 17.59
CA GLY A 21 -3.13 -8.42 17.76
C GLY A 21 -4.03 -8.49 16.52
N SER A 22 -3.45 -8.40 15.32
CA SER A 22 -4.20 -8.48 14.07
C SER A 22 -4.88 -9.83 13.82
N LEU A 23 -4.42 -10.90 14.49
CA LEU A 23 -5.01 -12.23 14.35
C LEU A 23 -6.32 -12.40 15.11
N PHE A 24 -6.56 -11.64 16.19
CA PHE A 24 -7.76 -11.81 17.02
C PHE A 24 -8.63 -10.55 17.19
N LEU A 25 -8.08 -9.34 17.03
CA LEU A 25 -8.80 -8.08 17.29
C LEU A 25 -9.82 -7.66 16.22
N TYR A 26 -9.93 -8.39 15.10
CA TYR A 26 -10.74 -7.94 13.98
C TYR A 26 -12.20 -8.42 14.06
N TYR A 27 -13.15 -7.46 14.07
CA TYR A 27 -14.60 -7.69 13.89
C TYR A 27 -14.91 -8.19 12.45
N PRO A 28 -15.94 -9.01 12.14
CA PRO A 28 -17.10 -9.32 12.98
C PRO A 28 -16.98 -10.60 13.81
N ILE A 29 -15.95 -11.40 13.68
CA ILE A 29 -15.78 -12.66 14.43
C ILE A 29 -14.74 -12.40 15.52
N GLU A 30 -15.22 -12.28 16.77
CA GLU A 30 -14.36 -12.19 17.95
C GLU A 30 -13.73 -13.55 18.21
N ILE A 31 -12.42 -13.64 18.04
CA ILE A 31 -11.64 -14.83 18.33
C ILE A 31 -10.84 -14.55 19.60
N GLN A 32 -10.98 -15.40 20.60
CA GLN A 32 -10.16 -15.27 21.81
C GLN A 32 -8.68 -15.46 21.46
N PRO A 33 -7.75 -14.70 22.07
CA PRO A 33 -6.32 -14.78 21.79
C PRO A 33 -5.75 -16.21 21.87
N PHE A 34 -6.27 -17.00 22.81
CA PHE A 34 -5.88 -18.40 23.02
C PHE A 34 -6.40 -19.32 21.90
N SER A 35 -7.58 -19.05 21.36
CA SER A 35 -8.15 -19.81 20.24
C SER A 35 -7.41 -19.52 18.94
N ALA A 36 -6.92 -18.28 18.74
CA ALA A 36 -6.06 -17.94 17.63
C ALA A 36 -4.73 -18.73 17.64
N LEU A 37 -4.16 -18.95 18.84
CA LEU A 37 -2.97 -19.79 18.99
C LEU A 37 -3.27 -21.26 18.73
N LYS A 38 -4.40 -21.77 19.24
CA LYS A 38 -4.84 -23.15 18.99
C LYS A 38 -5.12 -23.45 17.52
N ALA A 39 -5.46 -22.42 16.71
CA ALA A 39 -5.65 -22.59 15.28
C ALA A 39 -4.40 -23.11 14.56
N PHE A 40 -3.20 -22.83 15.10
CA PHE A 40 -1.93 -23.36 14.60
C PHE A 40 -1.62 -24.78 15.13
N LEU A 41 -2.31 -25.26 16.15
CA LEU A 41 -2.05 -26.51 16.86
C LEU A 41 -3.08 -27.61 16.56
N ALA A 42 -3.73 -27.59 15.42
CA ALA A 42 -4.65 -28.63 14.92
C ALA A 42 -5.91 -28.95 15.78
N ASP A 43 -6.06 -28.37 16.95
CA ASP A 43 -7.12 -28.65 17.94
C ASP A 43 -8.09 -27.47 18.07
N SER A 44 -8.50 -26.89 16.94
CA SER A 44 -9.40 -25.73 16.89
C SER A 44 -10.59 -25.96 15.99
N ASP A 45 -11.68 -25.24 16.27
CA ASP A 45 -12.86 -25.20 15.40
C ASP A 45 -12.47 -24.83 13.97
N GLU A 46 -13.03 -25.50 12.97
CA GLU A 46 -12.73 -25.30 11.55
C GLU A 46 -12.92 -23.84 11.11
N ILE A 47 -13.95 -23.16 11.65
CA ILE A 47 -14.22 -21.74 11.37
C ILE A 47 -13.09 -20.85 11.87
N VAL A 48 -12.56 -21.11 13.08
CA VAL A 48 -11.45 -20.35 13.66
C VAL A 48 -10.18 -20.57 12.85
N LYS A 49 -9.91 -21.80 12.42
CA LYS A 49 -8.76 -22.16 11.61
C LYS A 49 -8.77 -21.44 10.26
N ILE A 50 -9.88 -21.52 9.53
CA ILE A 50 -10.05 -20.83 8.24
C ILE A 50 -9.90 -19.31 8.42
N THR A 51 -10.53 -18.74 9.46
CA THR A 51 -10.46 -17.29 9.70
C THR A 51 -9.06 -16.82 10.03
N VAL A 52 -8.31 -17.55 10.84
CA VAL A 52 -6.97 -17.15 11.28
C VAL A 52 -5.94 -17.44 10.21
N ILE A 53 -5.93 -18.66 9.66
CA ILE A 53 -4.86 -19.12 8.76
C ILE A 53 -5.09 -18.65 7.33
N ASP A 54 -6.33 -18.76 6.81
CA ASP A 54 -6.59 -18.51 5.40
C ASP A 54 -6.97 -17.05 5.10
N LEU A 55 -7.49 -16.31 6.11
CA LEU A 55 -7.91 -14.92 5.89
C LEU A 55 -7.02 -13.91 6.60
N ARG A 56 -6.78 -14.06 7.92
CA ARG A 56 -6.09 -13.03 8.70
C ARG A 56 -4.58 -13.08 8.56
N LEU A 57 -3.99 -14.26 8.61
CA LEU A 57 -2.54 -14.43 8.51
C LEU A 57 -1.99 -13.94 7.17
N PRO A 58 -2.53 -14.33 5.99
CA PRO A 58 -2.05 -13.81 4.72
C PRO A 58 -2.16 -12.29 4.62
N ARG A 59 -3.27 -11.71 5.09
CA ARG A 59 -3.45 -10.25 5.11
C ARG A 59 -2.41 -9.55 5.98
N ALA A 60 -2.12 -10.09 7.15
CA ALA A 60 -1.09 -9.54 8.04
C ALA A 60 0.32 -9.63 7.42
N LEU A 61 0.66 -10.77 6.79
CA LEU A 61 1.93 -10.95 6.09
C LEU A 61 2.07 -9.99 4.90
N VAL A 62 1.04 -9.82 4.10
CA VAL A 62 1.03 -8.84 3.00
C VAL A 62 1.23 -7.43 3.54
N GLY A 63 0.59 -7.07 4.66
CA GLY A 63 0.77 -5.77 5.32
C GLY A 63 2.23 -5.52 5.74
N ILE A 64 2.91 -6.53 6.28
CA ILE A 64 4.33 -6.44 6.65
C ILE A 64 5.20 -6.25 5.41
N ILE A 65 4.99 -7.03 4.36
CA ILE A 65 5.75 -6.94 3.11
C ILE A 65 5.56 -5.57 2.45
N LEU A 66 4.33 -5.09 2.38
CA LEU A 66 4.02 -3.76 1.83
C LEU A 66 4.66 -2.65 2.66
N GLY A 67 4.57 -2.72 3.99
CA GLY A 67 5.22 -1.75 4.88
C GLY A 67 6.73 -1.73 4.72
N ALA A 68 7.37 -2.89 4.63
CA ALA A 68 8.80 -2.99 4.39
C ALA A 68 9.21 -2.38 3.04
N ASN A 69 8.48 -2.69 1.96
CA ASN A 69 8.72 -2.13 0.64
C ASN A 69 8.57 -0.60 0.62
N LEU A 70 7.53 -0.07 1.27
CA LEU A 70 7.32 1.37 1.39
C LEU A 70 8.42 2.06 2.21
N ALA A 71 8.91 1.42 3.27
CA ALA A 71 10.01 1.95 4.07
C ALA A 71 11.30 2.03 3.25
N VAL A 72 11.64 0.98 2.49
CA VAL A 72 12.81 0.97 1.59
C VAL A 72 12.66 2.03 0.50
N ALA A 73 11.51 2.10 -0.17
CA ALA A 73 11.24 3.09 -1.20
C ALA A 73 11.35 4.52 -0.64
N GLY A 74 10.84 4.75 0.57
CA GLY A 74 10.95 6.03 1.28
C GLY A 74 12.40 6.40 1.56
N ALA A 75 13.19 5.48 2.11
CA ALA A 75 14.60 5.70 2.42
C ALA A 75 15.42 6.00 1.16
N LEU A 76 15.19 5.26 0.08
CA LEU A 76 15.83 5.50 -1.22
C LEU A 76 15.47 6.88 -1.78
N LEU A 77 14.18 7.24 -1.75
CA LEU A 77 13.73 8.53 -2.26
C LEU A 77 14.33 9.69 -1.47
N GLN A 78 14.32 9.62 -0.13
CA GLN A 78 14.94 10.62 0.75
C GLN A 78 16.44 10.77 0.47
N THR A 79 17.14 9.64 0.23
CA THR A 79 18.57 9.64 -0.08
C THR A 79 18.84 10.28 -1.45
N ILE A 80 18.10 9.89 -2.49
CA ILE A 80 18.28 10.42 -3.86
C ILE A 80 17.94 11.91 -3.91
N THR A 81 16.84 12.31 -3.26
CA THR A 81 16.40 13.71 -3.25
C THR A 81 17.17 14.57 -2.25
N ARG A 82 17.96 13.96 -1.36
CA ARG A 82 18.59 14.62 -0.20
C ARG A 82 17.59 15.48 0.58
N ASN A 83 16.35 15.01 0.68
CA ASN A 83 15.27 15.70 1.36
C ASN A 83 14.55 14.73 2.29
N PRO A 84 14.59 14.93 3.62
CA PRO A 84 13.92 14.05 4.57
C PRO A 84 12.38 14.10 4.49
N LEU A 85 11.82 15.11 3.81
CA LEU A 85 10.37 15.25 3.60
C LEU A 85 9.88 14.53 2.33
N ALA A 86 10.77 13.97 1.53
CA ALA A 86 10.37 13.23 0.34
C ALA A 86 9.65 11.92 0.72
N SER A 87 8.50 11.70 0.09
CA SER A 87 7.67 10.50 0.30
C SER A 87 7.33 9.85 -1.04
N PRO A 88 7.32 8.51 -1.13
CA PRO A 88 6.91 7.79 -2.32
C PRO A 88 5.49 8.14 -2.79
N THR A 89 4.61 8.51 -1.85
CA THR A 89 3.22 8.89 -2.15
C THR A 89 3.12 10.19 -2.95
N LEU A 90 4.15 11.06 -2.90
CA LEU A 90 4.20 12.31 -3.67
C LEU A 90 4.45 12.07 -5.17
N LEU A 91 4.81 10.88 -5.58
CA LEU A 91 5.07 10.53 -7.00
C LEU A 91 3.81 10.08 -7.76
N SER A 92 2.62 10.36 -7.25
CA SER A 92 1.31 10.07 -7.87
C SER A 92 0.99 8.60 -8.18
N VAL A 93 1.88 7.66 -7.85
CA VAL A 93 1.71 6.23 -8.16
C VAL A 93 0.40 5.68 -7.59
N ASN A 94 0.10 5.96 -6.31
CA ASN A 94 -1.13 5.53 -5.66
C ASN A 94 -2.39 6.13 -6.30
N SER A 95 -2.35 7.41 -6.65
CA SER A 95 -3.50 8.09 -7.26
C SER A 95 -3.79 7.55 -8.66
N GLY A 96 -2.73 7.25 -9.44
CA GLY A 96 -2.87 6.62 -10.74
C GLY A 96 -3.37 5.18 -10.67
N ALA A 97 -2.87 4.40 -9.71
CA ALA A 97 -3.36 3.05 -9.44
C ALA A 97 -4.85 3.05 -9.06
N SER A 98 -5.26 3.95 -8.17
CA SER A 98 -6.67 4.10 -7.76
C SER A 98 -7.57 4.50 -8.92
N LEU A 99 -7.13 5.45 -9.76
CA LEU A 99 -7.88 5.87 -10.94
C LEU A 99 -8.09 4.69 -11.90
N ALA A 100 -7.05 3.92 -12.20
CA ALA A 100 -7.15 2.75 -13.08
C ALA A 100 -8.10 1.69 -12.53
N MET A 101 -8.01 1.39 -11.23
CA MET A 101 -8.90 0.43 -10.57
C MET A 101 -10.36 0.87 -10.61
N VAL A 102 -10.64 2.11 -10.22
CA VAL A 102 -12.02 2.65 -10.19
C VAL A 102 -12.60 2.72 -11.60
N THR A 103 -11.82 3.17 -12.59
CA THR A 103 -12.28 3.22 -13.98
C THR A 103 -12.60 1.81 -14.51
N THR A 104 -11.77 0.82 -14.22
CA THR A 104 -12.02 -0.57 -14.64
C THR A 104 -13.23 -1.14 -13.90
N SER A 105 -13.39 -0.86 -12.61
CA SER A 105 -14.56 -1.29 -11.84
C SER A 105 -15.87 -0.73 -12.41
N ALA A 106 -15.86 0.54 -12.80
CA ALA A 106 -17.03 1.22 -13.32
C ALA A 106 -17.47 0.70 -14.69
N PHE A 107 -16.51 0.49 -15.60
CA PHE A 107 -16.83 0.17 -17.01
C PHE A 107 -16.66 -1.31 -17.38
N SER A 108 -15.91 -2.08 -16.62
CA SER A 108 -15.61 -3.48 -16.92
C SER A 108 -15.43 -4.33 -15.67
N PRO A 109 -16.47 -4.47 -14.83
CA PRO A 109 -16.37 -5.18 -13.54
C PRO A 109 -15.95 -6.64 -13.67
N LEU A 110 -16.25 -7.28 -14.81
CA LEU A 110 -15.88 -8.68 -15.09
C LEU A 110 -14.36 -8.91 -15.17
N ILE A 111 -13.57 -7.87 -15.44
CA ILE A 111 -12.12 -7.95 -15.55
C ILE A 111 -11.46 -7.90 -14.14
N LEU A 112 -12.20 -7.45 -13.13
CA LEU A 112 -11.70 -7.33 -11.75
C LEU A 112 -11.75 -8.67 -11.00
N SER A 113 -11.03 -9.67 -11.46
CA SER A 113 -10.89 -10.94 -10.75
C SER A 113 -9.42 -11.17 -10.36
N GLY A 114 -9.16 -11.41 -9.09
CA GLY A 114 -7.86 -11.90 -8.60
C GLY A 114 -6.65 -11.10 -9.06
N TYR A 115 -5.81 -11.71 -9.89
CA TYR A 115 -4.54 -11.13 -10.36
C TYR A 115 -4.69 -9.90 -11.26
N SER A 116 -5.84 -9.73 -11.92
CA SER A 116 -6.07 -8.61 -12.85
C SER A 116 -6.11 -7.27 -12.11
N ILE A 117 -6.62 -7.21 -10.89
CA ILE A 117 -6.65 -5.99 -10.06
C ILE A 117 -5.22 -5.48 -9.83
N ALA A 118 -4.29 -6.37 -9.46
CA ALA A 118 -2.90 -5.99 -9.20
C ALA A 118 -2.21 -5.48 -10.47
N LEU A 119 -2.47 -6.10 -11.62
CA LEU A 119 -1.92 -5.67 -12.91
C LEU A 119 -2.47 -4.30 -13.32
N ILE A 120 -3.79 -4.08 -13.23
CA ILE A 120 -4.43 -2.81 -13.55
C ILE A 120 -3.89 -1.68 -12.65
N ALA A 121 -3.81 -1.93 -11.34
CA ALA A 121 -3.24 -0.97 -10.40
C ALA A 121 -1.78 -0.65 -10.72
N SER A 122 -0.98 -1.66 -11.05
CA SER A 122 0.44 -1.49 -11.40
C SER A 122 0.61 -0.68 -12.68
N ILE A 123 -0.18 -0.95 -13.71
CA ILE A 123 -0.17 -0.20 -14.97
C ILE A 123 -0.59 1.25 -14.72
N GLY A 124 -1.68 1.48 -13.98
CA GLY A 124 -2.16 2.83 -13.67
C GLY A 124 -1.15 3.64 -12.86
N GLY A 125 -0.53 3.02 -11.86
CA GLY A 125 0.55 3.64 -11.08
C GLY A 125 1.78 3.94 -11.93
N GLY A 126 2.18 3.02 -12.82
CA GLY A 126 3.30 3.17 -13.74
C GLY A 126 3.08 4.31 -14.75
N ILE A 127 1.89 4.39 -15.35
CA ILE A 127 1.51 5.47 -16.26
C ILE A 127 1.56 6.82 -15.54
N SER A 128 0.98 6.91 -14.35
CA SER A 128 0.97 8.13 -13.56
C SER A 128 2.38 8.60 -13.22
N TRP A 129 3.26 7.69 -12.79
CA TRP A 129 4.67 7.99 -12.55
C TRP A 129 5.38 8.47 -13.83
N PHE A 130 5.14 7.79 -14.96
CA PHE A 130 5.71 8.17 -16.25
C PHE A 130 5.29 9.59 -16.67
N VAL A 131 4.03 9.94 -16.49
CA VAL A 131 3.50 11.31 -16.75
C VAL A 131 4.22 12.34 -15.87
N VAL A 132 4.43 12.04 -14.58
CA VAL A 132 5.20 12.93 -13.69
C VAL A 132 6.61 13.14 -14.21
N MET A 133 7.29 12.08 -14.66
CA MET A 133 8.64 12.17 -15.21
C MET A 133 8.70 12.98 -16.50
N LEU A 134 7.70 12.86 -17.36
CA LEU A 134 7.59 13.67 -18.60
C LEU A 134 7.39 15.15 -18.29
N ILE A 135 6.43 15.49 -17.41
CA ILE A 135 6.09 16.89 -17.09
C ILE A 135 7.23 17.57 -16.35
N SER A 136 7.88 16.85 -15.43
CA SER A 136 8.98 17.41 -14.64
C SER A 136 10.29 17.53 -15.39
N ASN A 137 10.40 16.95 -16.62
CA ASN A 137 11.66 16.81 -17.33
C ASN A 137 12.74 16.07 -16.52
N GLY A 138 12.29 15.16 -15.64
CA GLY A 138 13.08 14.48 -14.60
C GLY A 138 14.20 13.56 -15.12
N TRP A 139 14.38 13.46 -16.44
CA TRP A 139 15.44 12.70 -17.09
C TRP A 139 16.74 13.53 -17.27
N LYS A 140 16.68 14.85 -17.03
CA LYS A 140 17.85 15.72 -17.12
C LYS A 140 18.43 15.97 -15.73
N ASP A 141 19.68 15.62 -15.57
CA ASP A 141 20.43 15.64 -14.31
C ASP A 141 20.85 17.08 -13.90
N ASN A 142 19.86 17.96 -13.73
CA ASN A 142 20.09 19.31 -13.24
C ASN A 142 19.60 19.44 -11.80
N SER A 143 20.47 19.84 -10.89
CA SER A 143 20.24 19.97 -9.45
C SER A 143 19.08 20.92 -9.04
N GLY A 144 18.52 21.69 -9.99
CA GLY A 144 17.32 22.52 -9.79
C GLY A 144 15.98 21.81 -10.02
N ASP A 145 15.97 20.62 -10.61
CA ASP A 145 14.76 19.97 -11.10
C ASP A 145 14.02 19.10 -10.06
N ARG A 146 14.61 18.87 -8.89
CA ARG A 146 14.02 18.01 -7.84
C ARG A 146 12.69 18.55 -7.32
N SER A 147 12.57 19.85 -7.13
CA SER A 147 11.33 20.50 -6.70
C SER A 147 10.23 20.39 -7.76
N ARG A 148 10.59 20.38 -9.04
CA ARG A 148 9.66 20.22 -10.16
C ARG A 148 9.04 18.83 -10.19
N VAL A 149 9.81 17.77 -9.89
CA VAL A 149 9.29 16.40 -9.81
C VAL A 149 8.24 16.29 -8.71
N ILE A 150 8.50 16.88 -7.53
CA ILE A 150 7.56 16.87 -6.42
C ILE A 150 6.28 17.64 -6.76
N LEU A 151 6.42 18.84 -7.33
CA LEU A 151 5.27 19.66 -7.74
C LEU A 151 4.45 18.99 -8.84
N ALA A 152 5.10 18.40 -9.83
CA ALA A 152 4.44 17.61 -10.88
C ALA A 152 3.71 16.40 -10.29
N GLY A 153 4.34 15.70 -9.33
CA GLY A 153 3.74 14.57 -8.64
C GLY A 153 2.47 14.96 -7.88
N ILE A 154 2.49 16.07 -7.15
CA ILE A 154 1.32 16.60 -6.44
C ILE A 154 0.21 16.98 -7.44
N ALA A 155 0.54 17.70 -8.51
CA ALA A 155 -0.42 18.12 -9.53
C ALA A 155 -1.10 16.91 -10.20
N VAL A 156 -0.32 15.92 -10.61
CA VAL A 156 -0.85 14.67 -11.21
C VAL A 156 -1.67 13.88 -10.20
N SER A 157 -1.26 13.82 -8.92
CA SER A 157 -2.03 13.17 -7.86
C SER A 157 -3.42 13.80 -7.68
N LEU A 158 -3.49 15.13 -7.66
CA LEU A 158 -4.75 15.85 -7.53
C LEU A 158 -5.64 15.65 -8.75
N LEU A 159 -5.05 15.65 -9.95
CA LEU A 159 -5.78 15.37 -11.20
C LEU A 159 -6.37 13.95 -11.19
N CYS A 160 -5.55 12.94 -10.86
CA CYS A 160 -6.03 11.57 -10.76
C CYS A 160 -7.13 11.42 -9.70
N ALA A 161 -6.99 12.07 -8.54
CA ALA A 161 -8.00 12.04 -7.49
C ALA A 161 -9.32 12.70 -7.93
N ALA A 162 -9.26 13.83 -8.67
CA ALA A 162 -10.44 14.47 -9.23
C ALA A 162 -11.13 13.59 -10.28
N LEU A 163 -10.37 12.98 -11.19
CA LEU A 163 -10.87 12.03 -12.19
C LEU A 163 -11.49 10.79 -11.54
N THR A 164 -10.88 10.26 -10.47
CA THR A 164 -11.44 9.14 -9.71
C THR A 164 -12.83 9.48 -9.15
N LYS A 165 -12.98 10.66 -8.55
CA LYS A 165 -14.28 11.11 -8.05
C LYS A 165 -15.31 11.30 -9.18
N LEU A 166 -14.88 11.85 -10.31
CA LEU A 166 -15.73 12.01 -11.49
C LEU A 166 -16.26 10.66 -11.98
N VAL A 167 -15.39 9.66 -12.10
CA VAL A 167 -15.77 8.29 -12.53
C VAL A 167 -16.75 7.68 -11.55
N LEU A 168 -16.54 7.83 -10.24
CA LEU A 168 -17.47 7.32 -9.22
C LEU A 168 -18.86 7.94 -9.37
N ILE A 169 -18.96 9.26 -9.53
CA ILE A 169 -20.24 9.94 -9.71
C ILE A 169 -20.96 9.42 -10.97
N ILE A 170 -20.25 9.28 -12.09
CA ILE A 170 -20.85 8.77 -13.34
C ILE A 170 -21.28 7.31 -13.20
N SER A 171 -20.55 6.51 -12.41
CA SER A 171 -20.88 5.09 -12.24
C SER A 171 -22.03 4.83 -11.25
N GLU A 172 -22.34 5.77 -10.37
CA GLU A 172 -23.52 5.68 -9.48
C GLU A 172 -24.85 5.91 -10.21
N ASP A 173 -24.81 6.56 -11.37
CA ASP A 173 -26.00 6.85 -12.20
C ASP A 173 -26.37 5.67 -13.15
N HIS A 174 -25.61 4.57 -13.16
CA HIS A 174 -25.83 3.35 -13.95
C HIS A 174 -26.08 2.13 -13.09
#